data_8ba0df1a32b19822e46e16fb0250b547
#
_entry.id   8ba0df1a32b19822e46e16fb0250b547
#
_cell.length_a   1.000
_cell.length_b   1.000
_cell.length_c   1.000
_cell.angle_alpha   90.00
_cell.angle_beta   90.00
_cell.angle_gamma   90.00
#
_symmetry.space_group_name_H-M   'P 1'
#
loop_
_entity.id
_entity.type
_entity.pdbx_description
1 polymer ?
#
loop_
_entity_poly.entity_id
_entity_poly.type
_entity_poly.pdbx_seq_one_letter_code
_entity_poly.pdbx_strand_id
1 'polypeptide(L)'
;MVKYLHGFNSQEQQRLIDQAGFLAPLIYPTVDFSGCKKLLEIGSGVGAQTRVLLGLFPQLQITSVDFSSAQLDKAKENLKEFESRITFVNQDAERLQLNDKFDSAFICWALEHISNPLAVLQQVRSHLLPGSKIHITEVFNSTFYCNPKSPSMDHYYQKYNEQQLRFGGNPDVGSQLGNLLSQAGFCEISLLHNGFHLDQSNPGELKRFIDFWKILMKSGAGGLLEAGLVTQKDIDQMENDLDRILADENAVFFYQFVQAKATV
;
A
#
# COMPACT_ATOMS: atom_id res chain seq x y z
N MET A 1 17.86 11.98 0.56
CA MET A 1 17.19 11.22 -0.51
C MET A 1 16.30 10.20 0.17
N VAL A 2 15.00 10.24 -0.03
CA VAL A 2 14.07 9.26 0.56
C VAL A 2 14.41 7.89 -0.03
N LYS A 3 14.55 6.89 0.84
CA LYS A 3 14.83 5.52 0.43
C LYS A 3 13.51 4.75 0.42
N TYR A 4 13.21 4.11 -0.69
CA TYR A 4 12.05 3.25 -0.88
C TYR A 4 12.51 1.82 -1.07
N LEU A 5 11.91 0.87 -0.33
CA LEU A 5 12.38 -0.51 -0.25
C LEU A 5 12.46 -1.21 -1.62
N HIS A 6 11.49 -0.95 -2.48
CA HIS A 6 11.36 -1.59 -3.79
C HIS A 6 12.07 -0.83 -4.92
N GLY A 7 12.59 0.40 -4.66
CA GLY A 7 13.16 1.27 -5.69
C GLY A 7 12.10 1.88 -6.63
N PHE A 8 12.57 2.50 -7.74
CA PHE A 8 11.70 3.26 -8.67
C PHE A 8 11.92 2.85 -10.14
N ASN A 9 12.43 1.64 -10.40
CA ASN A 9 12.68 1.17 -11.75
C ASN A 9 11.38 0.77 -12.47
N SER A 10 11.45 0.55 -13.79
CA SER A 10 10.29 0.21 -14.62
C SER A 10 9.62 -1.11 -14.23
N GLN A 11 10.38 -2.07 -13.70
CA GLN A 11 9.84 -3.35 -13.24
C GLN A 11 8.97 -3.14 -12.00
N GLU A 12 9.45 -2.32 -11.05
CA GLU A 12 8.66 -1.95 -9.86
C GLU A 12 7.42 -1.15 -10.24
N GLN A 13 7.53 -0.22 -11.18
CA GLN A 13 6.39 0.55 -11.67
C GLN A 13 5.30 -0.37 -12.27
N GLN A 14 5.69 -1.39 -13.04
CA GLN A 14 4.73 -2.37 -13.57
C GLN A 14 4.13 -3.23 -12.44
N ARG A 15 4.95 -3.67 -11.47
CA ARG A 15 4.48 -4.44 -10.32
C ARG A 15 3.39 -3.69 -9.54
N LEU A 16 3.53 -2.36 -9.34
CA LEU A 16 2.52 -1.55 -8.66
C LEU A 16 1.17 -1.53 -9.42
N ILE A 17 1.20 -1.49 -10.75
CA ILE A 17 -0.01 -1.58 -11.58
C ILE A 17 -0.68 -2.94 -11.41
N ASP A 18 0.10 -4.02 -11.51
CA ASP A 18 -0.38 -5.39 -11.40
C ASP A 18 -0.95 -5.66 -9.99
N GLN A 19 -0.28 -5.16 -8.95
CA GLN A 19 -0.73 -5.23 -7.56
C GLN A 19 -2.08 -4.55 -7.35
N ALA A 20 -2.25 -3.34 -7.89
CA ALA A 20 -3.51 -2.60 -7.74
C ALA A 20 -4.69 -3.38 -8.35
N GLY A 21 -4.50 -3.95 -9.54
CA GLY A 21 -5.50 -4.81 -10.18
C GLY A 21 -5.77 -6.10 -9.40
N PHE A 22 -4.70 -6.75 -8.91
CA PHE A 22 -4.78 -7.99 -8.16
C PHE A 22 -5.55 -7.84 -6.85
N LEU A 23 -5.32 -6.76 -6.10
CA LEU A 23 -5.89 -6.53 -4.77
C LEU A 23 -7.17 -5.67 -4.80
N ALA A 24 -7.57 -5.14 -5.96
CA ALA A 24 -8.78 -4.33 -6.09
C ALA A 24 -10.05 -4.99 -5.50
N PRO A 25 -10.32 -6.30 -5.70
CA PRO A 25 -11.48 -6.96 -5.10
C PRO A 25 -11.51 -6.97 -3.57
N LEU A 26 -10.35 -6.80 -2.92
CA LEU A 26 -10.22 -6.75 -1.46
C LEU A 26 -10.29 -5.32 -0.92
N ILE A 27 -9.81 -4.33 -1.69
CA ILE A 27 -9.69 -2.95 -1.22
C ILE A 27 -10.99 -2.17 -1.43
N TYR A 28 -11.53 -2.19 -2.65
CA TYR A 28 -12.57 -1.25 -3.06
C TYR A 28 -14.00 -1.57 -2.65
N PRO A 29 -14.41 -2.80 -2.26
CA PRO A 29 -15.79 -3.04 -1.81
C PRO A 29 -16.24 -2.17 -0.64
N THR A 30 -15.30 -1.66 0.15
CA THR A 30 -15.59 -0.81 1.31
C THR A 30 -15.40 0.69 1.04
N VAL A 31 -14.83 1.07 -0.12
CA VAL A 31 -14.57 2.45 -0.48
C VAL A 31 -15.81 3.07 -1.11
N ASP A 32 -16.27 4.19 -0.57
CA ASP A 32 -17.42 4.92 -1.11
C ASP A 32 -17.14 6.43 -1.18
N PHE A 33 -16.97 6.90 -2.42
CA PHE A 33 -16.85 8.32 -2.78
C PHE A 33 -17.96 8.78 -3.73
N SER A 34 -19.11 8.09 -3.74
CA SER A 34 -20.22 8.37 -4.67
C SER A 34 -20.77 9.78 -4.57
N GLY A 35 -20.75 10.38 -3.37
CA GLY A 35 -21.17 11.77 -3.14
C GLY A 35 -20.04 12.81 -3.23
N CYS A 36 -18.80 12.39 -3.48
CA CYS A 36 -17.63 13.27 -3.47
C CYS A 36 -17.31 13.80 -4.87
N LYS A 37 -16.63 14.96 -4.92
CA LYS A 37 -16.19 15.61 -6.15
C LYS A 37 -14.69 15.86 -6.21
N LYS A 38 -14.06 16.26 -5.10
CA LYS A 38 -12.64 16.59 -5.01
C LYS A 38 -11.95 15.63 -4.04
N LEU A 39 -11.14 14.73 -4.57
CA LEU A 39 -10.37 13.75 -3.79
C LEU A 39 -8.92 14.19 -3.67
N LEU A 40 -8.38 14.13 -2.45
CA LEU A 40 -6.94 14.20 -2.19
C LEU A 40 -6.37 12.79 -2.04
N GLU A 41 -5.50 12.38 -2.95
CA GLU A 41 -4.80 11.09 -2.89
C GLU A 41 -3.34 11.30 -2.47
N ILE A 42 -2.90 10.59 -1.44
CA ILE A 42 -1.53 10.64 -0.90
C ILE A 42 -0.79 9.36 -1.24
N GLY A 43 0.45 9.51 -1.74
CA GLY A 43 1.29 8.39 -2.15
C GLY A 43 0.76 7.72 -3.42
N SER A 44 0.36 8.53 -4.41
CA SER A 44 -0.28 8.04 -5.64
C SER A 44 0.61 7.17 -6.53
N GLY A 45 1.95 7.23 -6.33
CA GLY A 45 2.92 6.45 -7.08
C GLY A 45 2.74 6.61 -8.59
N VAL A 46 2.66 5.49 -9.29
CA VAL A 46 2.44 5.42 -10.75
C VAL A 46 0.98 5.62 -11.18
N GLY A 47 0.09 6.03 -10.25
CA GLY A 47 -1.32 6.27 -10.53
C GLY A 47 -2.17 5.00 -10.63
N ALA A 48 -1.68 3.87 -10.11
CA ALA A 48 -2.38 2.60 -10.21
C ALA A 48 -3.73 2.61 -9.45
N GLN A 49 -3.74 3.13 -8.22
CA GLN A 49 -4.95 3.31 -7.42
C GLN A 49 -5.83 4.43 -7.99
N THR A 50 -5.22 5.54 -8.45
CA THR A 50 -5.91 6.65 -9.11
C THR A 50 -6.77 6.16 -10.28
N ARG A 51 -6.24 5.26 -11.14
CA ARG A 51 -6.98 4.65 -12.25
C ARG A 51 -8.23 3.93 -11.79
N VAL A 52 -8.13 3.13 -10.74
CA VAL A 52 -9.27 2.37 -10.20
C VAL A 52 -10.33 3.32 -9.64
N LEU A 53 -9.92 4.33 -8.87
CA LEU A 53 -10.82 5.35 -8.32
C LEU A 53 -11.56 6.12 -9.40
N LEU A 54 -10.88 6.54 -10.46
CA LEU A 54 -11.48 7.25 -11.60
C LEU A 54 -12.46 6.38 -12.40
N GLY A 55 -12.24 5.07 -12.43
CA GLY A 55 -13.15 4.12 -13.04
C GLY A 55 -14.40 3.88 -12.20
N LEU A 56 -14.25 3.76 -10.88
CA LEU A 56 -15.37 3.51 -9.96
C LEU A 56 -16.21 4.77 -9.70
N PHE A 57 -15.57 5.94 -9.71
CA PHE A 57 -16.19 7.23 -9.36
C PHE A 57 -15.94 8.25 -10.48
N PRO A 58 -16.70 8.20 -11.58
CA PRO A 58 -16.46 9.03 -12.77
C PRO A 58 -16.62 10.54 -12.54
N GLN A 59 -17.27 10.94 -11.44
CA GLN A 59 -17.46 12.35 -11.05
C GLN A 59 -16.24 12.96 -10.34
N LEU A 60 -15.26 12.15 -9.89
CA LEU A 60 -14.12 12.64 -9.11
C LEU A 60 -13.14 13.47 -9.95
N GLN A 61 -12.69 14.56 -9.36
CA GLN A 61 -11.45 15.26 -9.68
C GLN A 61 -10.43 14.89 -8.61
N ILE A 62 -9.28 14.34 -9.00
CA ILE A 62 -8.28 13.82 -8.06
C ILE A 62 -7.04 14.71 -8.08
N THR A 63 -6.60 15.16 -6.90
CA THR A 63 -5.27 15.71 -6.71
C THR A 63 -4.38 14.58 -6.19
N SER A 64 -3.52 14.07 -7.07
CA SER A 64 -2.58 12.99 -6.79
C SER A 64 -1.26 13.55 -6.31
N VAL A 65 -0.93 13.29 -5.04
CA VAL A 65 0.30 13.74 -4.40
C VAL A 65 1.27 12.59 -4.26
N ASP A 66 2.48 12.78 -4.74
CA ASP A 66 3.61 11.89 -4.49
C ASP A 66 4.91 12.70 -4.36
N PHE A 67 5.84 12.23 -3.53
CA PHE A 67 7.12 12.91 -3.37
C PHE A 67 8.10 12.60 -4.50
N SER A 68 7.92 11.49 -5.24
CA SER A 68 8.76 11.06 -6.34
C SER A 68 8.27 11.61 -7.68
N SER A 69 9.01 12.56 -8.26
CA SER A 69 8.71 13.07 -9.59
C SER A 69 8.72 11.98 -10.65
N ALA A 70 9.63 10.98 -10.54
CA ALA A 70 9.70 9.85 -11.47
C ALA A 70 8.44 8.99 -11.46
N GLN A 71 7.82 8.79 -10.28
CA GLN A 71 6.54 8.08 -10.18
C GLN A 71 5.40 8.90 -10.78
N LEU A 72 5.36 10.21 -10.50
CA LEU A 72 4.35 11.10 -11.09
C LEU A 72 4.46 11.21 -12.62
N ASP A 73 5.68 11.22 -13.16
CA ASP A 73 5.87 11.23 -14.61
C ASP A 73 5.32 9.94 -15.23
N LYS A 74 5.54 8.78 -14.58
CA LYS A 74 4.92 7.53 -15.00
C LYS A 74 3.39 7.54 -14.82
N ALA A 75 2.88 8.14 -13.75
CA ALA A 75 1.45 8.30 -13.53
C ALA A 75 0.78 9.11 -14.64
N LYS A 76 1.41 10.22 -15.10
CA LYS A 76 0.91 11.01 -16.24
C LYS A 76 0.79 10.19 -17.51
N GLU A 77 1.78 9.33 -17.80
CA GLU A 77 1.74 8.41 -18.94
C GLU A 77 0.58 7.41 -18.80
N ASN A 78 0.51 6.76 -17.64
CA ASN A 78 -0.48 5.72 -17.35
C ASN A 78 -1.92 6.25 -17.36
N LEU A 79 -2.13 7.52 -16.99
CA LEU A 79 -3.45 8.13 -16.78
C LEU A 79 -3.81 9.18 -17.84
N LYS A 80 -3.13 9.17 -18.99
CA LYS A 80 -3.33 10.15 -20.07
C LYS A 80 -4.80 10.32 -20.47
N GLU A 81 -5.57 9.24 -20.48
CA GLU A 81 -7.00 9.27 -20.81
C GLU A 81 -7.85 10.02 -19.78
N PHE A 82 -7.34 10.22 -18.56
CA PHE A 82 -8.00 10.91 -17.44
C PHE A 82 -7.39 12.28 -17.12
N GLU A 83 -6.48 12.82 -17.97
CA GLU A 83 -5.70 14.02 -17.65
C GLU A 83 -6.55 15.23 -17.25
N SER A 84 -7.76 15.38 -17.80
CA SER A 84 -8.68 16.46 -17.45
C SER A 84 -9.28 16.35 -16.05
N ARG A 85 -9.12 15.21 -15.38
CA ARG A 85 -9.66 14.93 -14.04
C ARG A 85 -8.58 14.77 -12.97
N ILE A 86 -7.30 14.99 -13.30
CA ILE A 86 -6.20 14.78 -12.36
C ILE A 86 -5.30 16.00 -12.30
N THR A 87 -4.96 16.40 -11.09
CA THR A 87 -3.87 17.34 -10.81
C THR A 87 -2.74 16.58 -10.13
N PHE A 88 -1.56 16.52 -10.77
CA PHE A 88 -0.38 15.88 -10.20
C PHE A 88 0.44 16.89 -9.40
N VAL A 89 0.79 16.55 -8.16
CA VAL A 89 1.52 17.42 -7.24
C VAL A 89 2.73 16.67 -6.66
N ASN A 90 3.93 17.19 -6.95
CA ASN A 90 5.16 16.64 -6.39
C ASN A 90 5.47 17.34 -5.07
N GLN A 91 5.04 16.77 -3.95
CA GLN A 91 5.27 17.30 -2.60
C GLN A 91 5.47 16.19 -1.58
N ASP A 92 6.12 16.56 -0.48
CA ASP A 92 6.19 15.77 0.74
C ASP A 92 4.85 15.84 1.48
N ALA A 93 4.22 14.69 1.71
CA ALA A 93 2.92 14.60 2.38
C ALA A 93 2.96 15.07 3.85
N GLU A 94 4.14 15.08 4.50
CA GLU A 94 4.30 15.63 5.84
C GLU A 94 4.23 17.16 5.86
N ARG A 95 4.29 17.84 4.70
CA ARG A 95 4.37 19.31 4.57
C ARG A 95 3.59 19.82 3.36
N LEU A 96 2.32 19.41 3.24
CA LEU A 96 1.48 19.80 2.12
C LEU A 96 1.25 21.31 2.05
N GLN A 97 1.36 21.86 0.84
CA GLN A 97 1.06 23.25 0.52
C GLN A 97 0.12 23.26 -0.68
N LEU A 98 -1.17 23.03 -0.43
CA LEU A 98 -2.23 23.00 -1.43
C LEU A 98 -3.18 24.18 -1.19
N ASN A 99 -3.60 24.85 -2.26
CA ASN A 99 -4.54 25.97 -2.17
C ASN A 99 -6.00 25.50 -2.08
N ASP A 100 -6.27 24.29 -2.57
CA ASP A 100 -7.60 23.70 -2.60
C ASP A 100 -7.99 23.04 -1.27
N LYS A 101 -9.30 22.92 -1.06
CA LYS A 101 -9.91 22.05 -0.06
C LYS A 101 -10.61 20.89 -0.76
N PHE A 102 -10.66 19.75 -0.07
CA PHE A 102 -11.17 18.49 -0.59
C PHE A 102 -12.36 18.00 0.25
N ASP A 103 -13.26 17.30 -0.38
CA ASP A 103 -14.42 16.67 0.28
C ASP A 103 -14.16 15.18 0.59
N SER A 104 -13.00 14.67 0.17
CA SER A 104 -12.57 13.31 0.42
C SER A 104 -11.05 13.14 0.36
N ALA A 105 -10.53 12.12 1.02
CA ALA A 105 -9.12 11.72 0.92
C ALA A 105 -8.97 10.19 0.82
N PHE A 106 -7.89 9.76 0.15
CA PHE A 106 -7.54 8.36 -0.03
C PHE A 106 -6.05 8.14 0.18
N ILE A 107 -5.70 7.11 0.96
CA ILE A 107 -4.32 6.67 1.19
C ILE A 107 -4.30 5.14 1.09
N CYS A 108 -3.39 4.58 0.30
CA CYS A 108 -3.31 3.14 0.14
C CYS A 108 -1.85 2.70 0.01
N TRP A 109 -1.36 1.98 1.02
CA TRP A 109 0.02 1.48 1.13
C TRP A 109 1.08 2.56 0.92
N ALA A 110 0.90 3.68 1.59
CA ALA A 110 1.80 4.82 1.56
C ALA A 110 2.36 5.15 2.95
N LEU A 111 1.54 5.10 4.00
CA LEU A 111 1.97 5.48 5.36
C LEU A 111 3.04 4.54 5.91
N GLU A 112 3.05 3.29 5.46
CA GLU A 112 4.06 2.30 5.84
C GLU A 112 5.50 2.71 5.48
N HIS A 113 5.65 3.63 4.51
CA HIS A 113 6.94 4.14 4.02
C HIS A 113 7.31 5.51 4.60
N ILE A 114 6.44 6.11 5.38
CA ILE A 114 6.56 7.49 5.89
C ILE A 114 6.96 7.48 7.35
N SER A 115 7.95 8.32 7.71
CA SER A 115 8.51 8.34 9.06
C SER A 115 7.59 8.98 10.09
N ASN A 116 6.72 9.90 9.67
CA ASN A 116 5.76 10.55 10.55
C ASN A 116 4.34 10.50 9.98
N PRO A 117 3.67 9.33 10.04
CA PRO A 117 2.32 9.17 9.52
C PRO A 117 1.29 10.08 10.21
N LEU A 118 1.51 10.43 11.48
CA LEU A 118 0.64 11.38 12.19
C LEU A 118 0.70 12.78 11.55
N ALA A 119 1.88 13.27 11.19
CA ALA A 119 2.02 14.55 10.50
C ALA A 119 1.29 14.55 9.15
N VAL A 120 1.39 13.46 8.38
CA VAL A 120 0.64 13.31 7.12
C VAL A 120 -0.86 13.42 7.36
N LEU A 121 -1.40 12.68 8.33
CA LEU A 121 -2.83 12.70 8.64
C LEU A 121 -3.30 14.09 9.10
N GLN A 122 -2.50 14.81 9.88
CA GLN A 122 -2.78 16.19 10.28
C GLN A 122 -2.79 17.14 9.06
N GLN A 123 -1.82 16.99 8.15
CA GLN A 123 -1.79 17.75 6.89
C GLN A 123 -3.01 17.45 6.03
N VAL A 124 -3.33 16.18 5.81
CA VAL A 124 -4.52 15.78 5.05
C VAL A 124 -5.77 16.40 5.68
N ARG A 125 -5.96 16.23 6.98
CA ARG A 125 -7.11 16.80 7.70
C ARG A 125 -7.23 18.32 7.52
N SER A 126 -6.09 19.02 7.57
CA SER A 126 -6.08 20.49 7.39
C SER A 126 -6.53 20.94 6.00
N HIS A 127 -6.45 20.07 4.98
CA HIS A 127 -6.90 20.33 3.61
C HIS A 127 -8.31 19.80 3.33
N LEU A 128 -8.95 19.10 4.27
CA LEU A 128 -10.32 18.61 4.12
C LEU A 128 -11.36 19.63 4.58
N LEU A 129 -12.53 19.58 3.98
CA LEU A 129 -13.72 20.32 4.41
C LEU A 129 -14.35 19.63 5.64
N PRO A 130 -15.06 20.35 6.51
CA PRO A 130 -15.87 19.73 7.56
C PRO A 130 -16.84 18.69 6.99
N GLY A 131 -16.92 17.52 7.63
CA GLY A 131 -17.73 16.39 7.20
C GLY A 131 -17.14 15.57 6.05
N SER A 132 -15.93 15.88 5.58
CA SER A 132 -15.23 15.10 4.57
C SER A 132 -14.81 13.73 5.09
N LYS A 133 -14.76 12.75 4.18
CA LYS A 133 -14.38 11.37 4.48
C LYS A 133 -12.93 11.09 4.11
N ILE A 134 -12.26 10.25 4.89
CA ILE A 134 -10.99 9.64 4.52
C ILE A 134 -11.12 8.12 4.49
N HIS A 135 -10.53 7.48 3.48
CA HIS A 135 -10.31 6.04 3.43
C HIS A 135 -8.82 5.74 3.39
N ILE A 136 -8.37 4.83 4.23
CA ILE A 136 -6.97 4.40 4.34
C ILE A 136 -6.91 2.88 4.28
N THR A 137 -5.94 2.33 3.54
CA THR A 137 -5.60 0.91 3.53
C THR A 137 -4.12 0.76 3.79
N GLU A 138 -3.73 0.05 4.86
CA GLU A 138 -2.32 -0.08 5.26
C GLU A 138 -1.97 -1.48 5.78
N VAL A 139 -0.71 -1.84 5.62
CA VAL A 139 -0.14 -3.13 5.96
C VAL A 139 -0.19 -3.44 7.47
N PHE A 140 -0.30 -4.73 7.79
CA PHE A 140 -0.09 -5.27 9.13
C PHE A 140 0.81 -6.52 9.02
N ASN A 141 2.08 -6.29 8.75
CA ASN A 141 3.02 -7.34 8.35
C ASN A 141 3.24 -8.42 9.42
N SER A 142 3.10 -8.08 10.71
CA SER A 142 3.20 -9.06 11.81
C SER A 142 2.09 -10.13 11.78
N THR A 143 1.06 -9.98 10.95
CA THR A 143 0.00 -10.98 10.79
C THR A 143 0.36 -12.10 9.82
N PHE A 144 1.47 -11.97 9.08
CA PHE A 144 1.88 -12.99 8.12
C PHE A 144 2.09 -14.35 8.78
N TYR A 145 1.47 -15.36 8.21
CA TYR A 145 1.59 -16.74 8.65
C TYR A 145 1.55 -17.69 7.45
N CYS A 146 2.37 -18.71 7.50
CA CYS A 146 2.31 -19.83 6.57
C CYS A 146 2.42 -21.18 7.29
N ASN A 147 1.84 -22.22 6.70
CA ASN A 147 2.02 -23.61 7.08
C ASN A 147 2.34 -24.42 5.81
N PRO A 148 3.30 -25.34 5.83
CA PRO A 148 4.23 -25.62 6.92
C PRO A 148 5.12 -24.41 7.23
N LYS A 149 5.56 -24.32 8.48
CA LYS A 149 6.50 -23.27 8.90
C LYS A 149 7.81 -23.38 8.13
N SER A 150 8.34 -22.24 7.73
CA SER A 150 9.61 -22.13 7.04
C SER A 150 10.52 -21.10 7.74
N PRO A 151 11.54 -21.57 8.49
CA PRO A 151 12.50 -20.67 9.13
C PRO A 151 13.22 -19.74 8.13
N SER A 152 13.45 -20.17 6.90
CA SER A 152 14.11 -19.36 5.85
C SER A 152 13.18 -18.25 5.37
N MET A 153 11.90 -18.56 5.15
CA MET A 153 10.90 -17.53 4.79
C MET A 153 10.70 -16.55 5.94
N ASP A 154 10.57 -17.03 7.17
CA ASP A 154 10.44 -16.19 8.36
C ASP A 154 11.66 -15.26 8.50
N HIS A 155 12.88 -15.79 8.29
CA HIS A 155 14.11 -15.00 8.30
C HIS A 155 14.11 -13.93 7.23
N TYR A 156 13.81 -14.28 5.97
CA TYR A 156 13.78 -13.33 4.87
C TYR A 156 12.76 -12.21 5.14
N TYR A 157 11.54 -12.58 5.57
CA TYR A 157 10.47 -11.62 5.87
C TYR A 157 10.82 -10.69 7.04
N GLN A 158 11.51 -11.23 8.06
CA GLN A 158 12.02 -10.39 9.14
C GLN A 158 13.03 -9.35 8.63
N LYS A 159 13.95 -9.75 7.72
CA LYS A 159 14.93 -8.84 7.13
C LYS A 159 14.28 -7.79 6.23
N TYR A 160 13.24 -8.17 5.52
CA TYR A 160 12.42 -7.26 4.72
C TYR A 160 11.78 -6.17 5.60
N ASN A 161 11.13 -6.55 6.70
CA ASN A 161 10.54 -5.62 7.66
C ASN A 161 11.61 -4.77 8.38
N GLU A 162 12.76 -5.37 8.73
CA GLU A 162 13.89 -4.65 9.33
C GLU A 162 14.40 -3.54 8.40
N GLN A 163 14.50 -3.78 7.10
CA GLN A 163 14.93 -2.78 6.14
C GLN A 163 13.92 -1.63 6.02
N GLN A 164 12.63 -1.93 6.05
CA GLN A 164 11.58 -0.91 6.05
C GLN A 164 11.69 0.00 7.29
N LEU A 165 11.89 -0.59 8.46
CA LEU A 165 12.16 0.16 9.70
C LEU A 165 13.42 1.03 9.62
N ARG A 166 14.52 0.50 9.04
CA ARG A 166 15.77 1.27 8.83
C ARG A 166 15.57 2.48 7.91
N PHE A 167 14.61 2.41 6.99
CA PHE A 167 14.26 3.53 6.13
C PHE A 167 13.30 4.52 6.80
N GLY A 168 12.91 4.27 8.05
CA GLY A 168 12.01 5.12 8.84
C GLY A 168 10.53 4.80 8.65
N GLY A 169 10.20 3.75 7.89
CA GLY A 169 8.83 3.29 7.73
C GLY A 169 8.34 2.42 8.89
N ASN A 170 7.10 1.97 8.82
CA ASN A 170 6.48 1.10 9.81
C ASN A 170 5.71 -0.06 9.13
N PRO A 171 6.26 -1.29 9.13
CA PRO A 171 5.61 -2.45 8.51
C PRO A 171 4.29 -2.88 9.18
N ASP A 172 3.96 -2.30 10.34
CA ASP A 172 2.72 -2.59 11.08
C ASP A 172 1.85 -1.33 11.28
N VAL A 173 2.01 -0.31 10.44
CA VAL A 173 1.29 0.97 10.58
C VAL A 173 -0.23 0.78 10.57
N GLY A 174 -0.73 -0.21 9.86
CA GLY A 174 -2.16 -0.57 9.84
C GLY A 174 -2.73 -0.85 11.21
N SER A 175 -1.94 -1.48 12.11
CA SER A 175 -2.35 -1.75 13.49
C SER A 175 -2.58 -0.48 14.32
N GLN A 176 -2.04 0.65 13.88
CA GLN A 176 -2.07 1.93 14.61
C GLN A 176 -3.06 2.94 14.02
N LEU A 177 -3.72 2.64 12.89
CA LEU A 177 -4.54 3.60 12.14
C LEU A 177 -5.61 4.29 12.99
N GLY A 178 -6.31 3.54 13.85
CA GLY A 178 -7.32 4.12 14.73
C GLY A 178 -6.75 5.17 15.68
N ASN A 179 -5.62 4.87 16.30
CA ASN A 179 -4.94 5.79 17.19
C ASN A 179 -4.40 7.02 16.44
N LEU A 180 -3.78 6.82 15.29
CA LEU A 180 -3.24 7.89 14.45
C LEU A 180 -4.35 8.85 13.97
N LEU A 181 -5.47 8.31 13.50
CA LEU A 181 -6.63 9.11 13.09
C LEU A 181 -7.21 9.91 14.24
N SER A 182 -7.38 9.30 15.42
CA SER A 182 -7.85 9.97 16.63
C SER A 182 -6.92 11.11 17.03
N GLN A 183 -5.59 10.87 17.08
CA GLN A 183 -4.59 11.88 17.39
C GLN A 183 -4.53 13.00 16.35
N ALA A 184 -4.81 12.71 15.08
CA ALA A 184 -4.92 13.71 14.01
C ALA A 184 -6.22 14.53 14.08
N GLY A 185 -7.16 14.16 14.97
CA GLY A 185 -8.42 14.88 15.21
C GLY A 185 -9.57 14.46 14.29
N PHE A 186 -9.48 13.29 13.66
CA PHE A 186 -10.62 12.69 12.94
C PHE A 186 -11.62 12.09 13.93
N CYS A 187 -12.87 11.98 13.51
CA CYS A 187 -13.97 11.38 14.24
C CYS A 187 -14.65 10.26 13.45
N GLU A 188 -15.64 9.59 14.05
CA GLU A 188 -16.39 8.47 13.45
C GLU A 188 -15.46 7.39 12.85
N ILE A 189 -14.37 7.10 13.57
CA ILE A 189 -13.34 6.16 13.11
C ILE A 189 -13.90 4.74 13.12
N SER A 190 -13.83 4.08 11.97
CA SER A 190 -14.19 2.67 11.79
C SER A 190 -13.01 1.91 11.18
N LEU A 191 -12.66 0.78 11.78
CA LEU A 191 -11.60 -0.10 11.31
C LEU A 191 -12.19 -1.41 10.80
N LEU A 192 -11.68 -1.88 9.68
CA LEU A 192 -11.98 -3.19 9.11
C LEU A 192 -10.65 -3.94 8.92
N HIS A 193 -10.57 -5.11 9.51
CA HIS A 193 -9.51 -6.06 9.21
C HIS A 193 -9.88 -6.81 7.94
N ASN A 194 -9.04 -6.74 6.93
CA ASN A 194 -9.21 -7.39 5.65
C ASN A 194 -7.92 -8.14 5.28
N GLY A 195 -8.00 -9.05 4.33
CA GLY A 195 -6.85 -9.85 3.96
C GLY A 195 -7.26 -11.17 3.32
N PHE A 196 -6.43 -12.16 3.45
CA PHE A 196 -6.68 -13.47 2.89
C PHE A 196 -6.23 -14.58 3.85
N HIS A 197 -7.06 -15.62 3.91
CA HIS A 197 -6.78 -16.90 4.55
C HIS A 197 -7.02 -17.96 3.48
N LEU A 198 -5.94 -18.52 2.97
CA LEU A 198 -5.94 -19.42 1.83
C LEU A 198 -5.33 -20.76 2.23
N ASP A 199 -5.93 -21.84 1.76
CA ASP A 199 -5.48 -23.20 2.00
C ASP A 199 -5.82 -24.11 0.79
N GLN A 200 -5.60 -25.41 0.93
CA GLN A 200 -5.86 -26.37 -0.14
C GLN A 200 -7.36 -26.60 -0.45
N SER A 201 -8.28 -25.98 0.28
CA SER A 201 -9.70 -25.96 -0.11
C SER A 201 -9.95 -25.11 -1.37
N ASN A 202 -9.03 -24.16 -1.66
CA ASN A 202 -9.02 -23.36 -2.89
C ASN A 202 -7.60 -23.24 -3.46
N PRO A 203 -7.05 -24.29 -4.06
CA PRO A 203 -5.65 -24.36 -4.50
C PRO A 203 -5.31 -23.34 -5.59
N GLY A 204 -6.30 -22.94 -6.40
CA GLY A 204 -6.12 -21.93 -7.44
C GLY A 204 -5.82 -20.55 -6.85
N GLU A 205 -6.59 -20.11 -5.86
CA GLU A 205 -6.35 -18.83 -5.18
C GLU A 205 -5.09 -18.89 -4.32
N LEU A 206 -4.84 -19.98 -3.61
CA LEU A 206 -3.59 -20.18 -2.86
C LEU A 206 -2.38 -20.00 -3.77
N LYS A 207 -2.35 -20.66 -4.93
CA LYS A 207 -1.27 -20.52 -5.91
C LYS A 207 -1.12 -19.08 -6.38
N ARG A 208 -2.22 -18.44 -6.76
CA ARG A 208 -2.25 -17.07 -7.28
C ARG A 208 -1.64 -16.08 -6.27
N PHE A 209 -1.99 -16.23 -4.98
CA PHE A 209 -1.47 -15.37 -3.92
C PHE A 209 -0.02 -15.65 -3.56
N ILE A 210 0.41 -16.91 -3.53
CA ILE A 210 1.82 -17.26 -3.30
C ILE A 210 2.71 -16.74 -4.44
N ASP A 211 2.26 -16.85 -5.69
CA ASP A 211 3.00 -16.29 -6.84
C ASP A 211 3.12 -14.76 -6.73
N PHE A 212 2.02 -14.07 -6.39
CA PHE A 212 2.04 -12.64 -6.11
C PHE A 212 3.00 -12.28 -4.96
N TRP A 213 2.97 -13.04 -3.87
CA TRP A 213 3.83 -12.81 -2.71
C TRP A 213 5.31 -12.96 -3.04
N LYS A 214 5.68 -13.95 -3.87
CA LYS A 214 7.05 -14.10 -4.39
C LYS A 214 7.52 -12.85 -5.12
N ILE A 215 6.69 -12.33 -6.03
CA ILE A 215 7.00 -11.11 -6.78
C ILE A 215 7.20 -9.93 -5.84
N LEU A 216 6.32 -9.78 -4.85
CA LEU A 216 6.39 -8.72 -3.84
C LEU A 216 7.69 -8.83 -3.01
N MET A 217 8.03 -10.01 -2.50
CA MET A 217 9.24 -10.21 -1.71
C MET A 217 10.51 -9.96 -2.53
N LYS A 218 10.54 -10.42 -3.78
CA LYS A 218 11.68 -10.20 -4.69
C LYS A 218 11.89 -8.73 -5.06
N SER A 219 10.83 -7.92 -5.10
CA SER A 219 10.98 -6.50 -5.45
C SER A 219 11.84 -5.73 -4.44
N GLY A 220 11.86 -6.15 -3.16
CA GLY A 220 12.76 -5.60 -2.13
C GLY A 220 14.17 -6.21 -2.10
N ALA A 221 14.40 -7.33 -2.82
CA ALA A 221 15.63 -8.13 -2.67
C ALA A 221 16.92 -7.35 -2.97
N GLY A 222 16.91 -6.48 -3.99
CA GLY A 222 18.07 -5.65 -4.34
C GLY A 222 18.53 -4.77 -3.17
N GLY A 223 17.61 -4.06 -2.54
CA GLY A 223 17.90 -3.22 -1.38
C GLY A 223 18.37 -4.02 -0.16
N LEU A 224 17.85 -5.24 0.03
CA LEU A 224 18.29 -6.14 1.11
C LEU A 224 19.72 -6.67 0.89
N LEU A 225 20.06 -7.01 -0.36
CA LEU A 225 21.43 -7.43 -0.75
C LEU A 225 22.42 -6.29 -0.55
N GLU A 226 22.12 -5.09 -1.05
CA GLU A 226 22.98 -3.90 -0.89
C GLU A 226 23.21 -3.54 0.58
N ALA A 227 22.20 -3.75 1.43
CA ALA A 227 22.31 -3.54 2.88
C ALA A 227 23.02 -4.67 3.63
N GLY A 228 23.37 -5.78 2.95
CA GLY A 228 23.98 -6.96 3.57
C GLY A 228 23.05 -7.67 4.55
N LEU A 229 21.75 -7.52 4.42
CA LEU A 229 20.73 -8.13 5.30
C LEU A 229 20.41 -9.57 4.89
N VAL A 230 20.51 -9.85 3.61
CA VAL A 230 20.33 -11.18 3.01
C VAL A 230 21.41 -11.45 1.99
N THR A 231 21.57 -12.73 1.63
CA THR A 231 22.41 -13.21 0.54
C THR A 231 21.56 -13.69 -0.62
N GLN A 232 22.16 -13.91 -1.80
CA GLN A 232 21.43 -14.51 -2.93
C GLN A 232 20.84 -15.89 -2.54
N LYS A 233 21.57 -16.65 -1.72
CA LYS A 233 21.09 -17.95 -1.21
C LYS A 233 19.81 -17.80 -0.38
N ASP A 234 19.66 -16.73 0.41
CA ASP A 234 18.45 -16.50 1.22
C ASP A 234 17.25 -16.17 0.32
N ILE A 235 17.48 -15.43 -0.78
CA ILE A 235 16.45 -15.14 -1.78
C ILE A 235 15.98 -16.42 -2.48
N ASP A 236 16.94 -17.21 -2.98
CA ASP A 236 16.64 -18.47 -3.66
C ASP A 236 15.91 -19.44 -2.73
N GLN A 237 16.31 -19.48 -1.45
CA GLN A 237 15.69 -20.35 -0.45
C GLN A 237 14.25 -19.88 -0.13
N MET A 238 14.01 -18.58 -0.03
CA MET A 238 12.66 -18.01 0.18
C MET A 238 11.72 -18.42 -0.97
N GLU A 239 12.15 -18.32 -2.22
CA GLU A 239 11.36 -18.74 -3.37
C GLU A 239 11.04 -20.24 -3.33
N ASN A 240 12.07 -21.09 -3.08
CA ASN A 240 11.91 -22.53 -2.97
C ASN A 240 10.97 -22.93 -1.83
N ASP A 241 11.05 -22.22 -0.70
CA ASP A 241 10.19 -22.49 0.45
C ASP A 241 8.72 -22.15 0.16
N LEU A 242 8.45 -21.06 -0.55
CA LEU A 242 7.09 -20.73 -0.99
C LEU A 242 6.54 -21.78 -1.98
N ASP A 243 7.39 -22.34 -2.88
CA ASP A 243 7.00 -23.45 -3.74
C ASP A 243 6.69 -24.71 -2.95
N ARG A 244 7.50 -25.02 -1.94
CA ARG A 244 7.30 -26.17 -1.06
C ARG A 244 6.02 -26.01 -0.23
N ILE A 245 5.73 -24.81 0.30
CA ILE A 245 4.48 -24.51 1.01
C ILE A 245 3.30 -24.75 0.08
N LEU A 246 3.35 -24.21 -1.15
CA LEU A 246 2.27 -24.38 -2.13
C LEU A 246 1.98 -25.86 -2.46
N ALA A 247 3.01 -26.70 -2.48
CA ALA A 247 2.91 -28.14 -2.80
C ALA A 247 2.45 -29.00 -1.60
N ASP A 248 2.40 -28.47 -0.38
CA ASP A 248 2.01 -29.21 0.82
C ASP A 248 0.48 -29.40 0.90
N GLU A 249 0.04 -30.58 1.26
CA GLU A 249 -1.39 -30.90 1.40
C GLU A 249 -2.09 -30.14 2.56
N ASN A 250 -1.30 -29.66 3.53
CA ASN A 250 -1.76 -28.87 4.67
C ASN A 250 -1.35 -27.39 4.55
N ALA A 251 -1.10 -26.92 3.32
CA ALA A 251 -0.69 -25.53 3.07
C ALA A 251 -1.71 -24.54 3.61
N VAL A 252 -1.20 -23.53 4.32
CA VAL A 252 -1.96 -22.33 4.71
C VAL A 252 -1.13 -21.11 4.40
N PHE A 253 -1.74 -20.11 3.83
CA PHE A 253 -1.18 -18.79 3.65
C PHE A 253 -2.14 -17.74 4.20
N PHE A 254 -1.69 -16.97 5.17
CA PHE A 254 -2.52 -15.99 5.87
C PHE A 254 -1.81 -14.65 5.96
N TYR A 255 -2.55 -13.57 5.68
CA TYR A 255 -2.08 -12.20 5.84
C TYR A 255 -3.26 -11.25 6.01
N GLN A 256 -3.11 -10.25 6.88
CA GLN A 256 -4.08 -9.18 7.06
C GLN A 256 -3.49 -7.80 6.80
N PHE A 257 -4.35 -6.92 6.36
CA PHE A 257 -4.14 -5.49 6.31
C PHE A 257 -5.34 -4.78 6.97
N VAL A 258 -5.20 -3.51 7.28
CA VAL A 258 -6.24 -2.74 7.95
C VAL A 258 -6.76 -1.66 7.02
N GLN A 259 -8.09 -1.59 6.91
CA GLN A 259 -8.77 -0.46 6.29
C GLN A 259 -9.41 0.41 7.35
N ALA A 260 -9.24 1.72 7.23
CA ALA A 260 -9.82 2.70 8.10
C ALA A 260 -10.70 3.68 7.34
N LYS A 261 -11.81 4.07 7.95
CA LYS A 261 -12.67 5.18 7.54
C LYS A 261 -12.80 6.14 8.69
N ALA A 262 -12.81 7.43 8.40
CA ALA A 262 -13.05 8.47 9.38
C ALA A 262 -13.64 9.72 8.73
N THR A 263 -14.12 10.66 9.55
CA THR A 263 -14.64 11.95 9.12
C THR A 263 -13.91 13.10 9.79
N VAL A 264 -13.99 14.31 9.18
CA VAL A 264 -13.41 15.56 9.74
C VAL A 264 -14.44 16.28 10.60
#